data_8249cc385072a0836976a5e551303e7d
#
_entry.id   8249cc385072a0836976a5e551303e7d
#
_cell.length_a   1.000
_cell.length_b   1.000
_cell.length_c   1.000
_cell.angle_alpha   90.00
_cell.angle_beta   90.00
_cell.angle_gamma   90.00
#
_symmetry.space_group_name_H-M   'P 1'
#
loop_
_entity.id
_entity.type
_entity.pdbx_description
1 polymer ?
#
loop_
_entity_poly.entity_id
_entity_poly.type
_entity_poly.pdbx_seq_one_letter_code
_entity_poly.pdbx_strand_id
1 'polypeptide(L)'
;MIVHSIMEHLILYTSPYPKTRIGRPHDGGYVTVTLPGTYDALLSGGIANDISFEEHFLQLHPIPCYAFDGTIAHLPHANPTITFVKKNLGDSNTDNTTNLHEYMEPYHDIFMKMDIEGHEFRVMPTLQHGLMKKIKQLVIEIHSPGDIRMFPEYFKGLSDIDNRKMFDMLQGINQTHTLVHFHANNGCKIQEIDGIRLPHVFELTYLRNDFVLEKRKNTESLPTSLDRRNIPQNEDYVLSGFPYSTA
;
A
#
# COMPACT_ATOMS: atom_id res chain seq x y z
N MET A 1 26.48 5.11 9.36
CA MET A 1 25.52 5.50 10.41
C MET A 1 24.21 6.09 9.88
N ILE A 2 24.20 6.93 8.86
CA ILE A 2 22.95 7.58 8.32
C ILE A 2 22.03 6.58 7.63
N VAL A 3 22.54 5.54 7.03
CA VAL A 3 21.78 4.63 6.16
C VAL A 3 21.00 3.56 6.94
N HIS A 4 21.55 3.06 8.04
CA HIS A 4 20.76 2.18 8.94
C HIS A 4 19.50 2.87 9.45
N SER A 5 19.52 4.19 9.64
CA SER A 5 18.36 4.95 10.06
C SER A 5 17.26 5.05 8.99
N ILE A 6 17.61 4.99 7.72
CA ILE A 6 16.66 5.08 6.60
C ILE A 6 15.83 3.79 6.48
N MET A 7 16.46 2.62 6.56
CA MET A 7 15.76 1.33 6.49
C MET A 7 14.94 1.02 7.75
N GLU A 8 15.11 1.76 8.85
CA GLU A 8 14.25 1.66 10.03
C GLU A 8 12.77 1.94 9.72
N HIS A 9 12.49 2.67 8.63
CA HIS A 9 11.11 2.93 8.21
C HIS A 9 10.43 1.71 7.55
N LEU A 10 11.20 0.66 7.26
CA LEU A 10 10.70 -0.63 6.76
C LEU A 10 10.74 -1.74 7.81
N ILE A 11 11.05 -1.44 9.07
CA ILE A 11 11.02 -2.47 10.12
C ILE A 11 9.63 -3.07 10.19
N LEU A 12 9.59 -4.39 9.96
CA LEU A 12 8.37 -5.16 10.01
C LEU A 12 8.07 -5.61 11.44
N TYR A 13 6.83 -5.38 11.86
CA TYR A 13 6.32 -5.80 13.17
C TYR A 13 5.26 -6.89 13.04
N THR A 14 5.10 -7.71 14.07
CA THR A 14 4.02 -8.69 14.13
C THR A 14 2.68 -8.00 14.34
N SER A 15 1.65 -8.46 13.65
CA SER A 15 0.28 -8.02 13.92
C SER A 15 -0.27 -8.74 15.16
N PRO A 16 -0.93 -8.02 16.09
CA PRO A 16 -1.63 -8.66 17.21
C PRO A 16 -2.97 -9.28 16.78
N TYR A 17 -3.39 -9.09 15.54
CA TYR A 17 -4.63 -9.61 14.97
C TYR A 17 -4.35 -10.56 13.80
N PRO A 18 -5.28 -11.48 13.49
CA PRO A 18 -5.14 -12.39 12.37
C PRO A 18 -5.02 -11.66 11.04
N LYS A 19 -4.18 -12.17 10.16
CA LYS A 19 -4.07 -11.72 8.78
C LYS A 19 -4.92 -12.59 7.85
N THR A 20 -5.42 -12.01 6.78
CA THR A 20 -6.14 -12.69 5.70
C THR A 20 -5.75 -12.07 4.36
N ARG A 21 -5.87 -12.86 3.29
CA ARG A 21 -5.69 -12.33 1.93
C ARG A 21 -7.05 -11.97 1.34
N ILE A 22 -7.15 -10.79 0.74
CA ILE A 22 -8.33 -10.26 0.06
C ILE A 22 -7.97 -10.00 -1.40
N GLY A 23 -8.94 -10.16 -2.31
CA GLY A 23 -8.75 -10.03 -3.74
C GLY A 23 -8.40 -11.37 -4.40
N ARG A 24 -7.91 -11.31 -5.62
CA ARG A 24 -7.57 -12.48 -6.42
C ARG A 24 -6.28 -13.18 -5.94
N PRO A 25 -6.01 -14.42 -6.41
CA PRO A 25 -4.91 -15.25 -5.88
C PRO A 25 -3.49 -14.82 -6.34
N HIS A 26 -3.36 -13.82 -7.21
CA HIS A 26 -2.09 -13.32 -7.73
C HIS A 26 -2.03 -11.80 -7.56
N ASP A 27 -1.38 -11.11 -8.47
CA ASP A 27 -1.36 -9.65 -8.54
C ASP A 27 -2.77 -9.05 -8.41
N GLY A 28 -2.96 -7.97 -7.64
CA GLY A 28 -4.26 -7.39 -7.30
C GLY A 28 -4.95 -8.00 -6.06
N GLY A 29 -4.34 -8.99 -5.39
CA GLY A 29 -4.77 -9.45 -4.07
C GLY A 29 -3.74 -9.10 -3.01
N TYR A 30 -4.19 -8.67 -1.83
CA TYR A 30 -3.34 -8.16 -0.76
C TYR A 30 -3.58 -8.86 0.56
N VAL A 31 -2.53 -8.98 1.38
CA VAL A 31 -2.66 -9.45 2.75
C VAL A 31 -3.09 -8.31 3.64
N THR A 32 -4.23 -8.47 4.29
CA THR A 32 -4.85 -7.51 5.21
C THR A 32 -4.90 -8.07 6.62
N VAL A 33 -5.35 -7.26 7.58
CA VAL A 33 -5.52 -7.66 8.97
C VAL A 33 -6.99 -7.56 9.36
N THR A 34 -7.53 -8.60 9.99
CA THR A 34 -8.91 -8.60 10.50
C THR A 34 -8.94 -7.85 11.83
N LEU A 35 -9.29 -6.57 11.78
CA LEU A 35 -9.37 -5.69 12.95
C LEU A 35 -10.74 -5.75 13.64
N PRO A 36 -10.80 -5.48 14.95
CA PRO A 36 -12.07 -5.31 15.66
C PRO A 36 -12.79 -4.03 15.20
N GLY A 37 -14.11 -4.03 15.36
CA GLY A 37 -14.98 -2.93 14.94
C GLY A 37 -15.19 -2.89 13.43
N THR A 38 -15.81 -1.82 12.95
CA THR A 38 -16.17 -1.61 11.55
C THR A 38 -15.19 -0.64 10.87
N TYR A 39 -15.26 -0.58 9.55
CA TYR A 39 -14.74 0.52 8.76
C TYR A 39 -15.92 1.42 8.35
N ASP A 40 -15.64 2.72 8.15
CA ASP A 40 -16.65 3.70 7.72
C ASP A 40 -16.69 3.82 6.20
N ALA A 41 -15.56 3.61 5.54
CA ALA A 41 -15.43 3.64 4.08
C ALA A 41 -14.23 2.83 3.60
N LEU A 42 -14.31 2.36 2.35
CA LEU A 42 -13.18 1.89 1.54
C LEU A 42 -12.84 2.99 0.52
N LEU A 43 -11.60 3.47 0.56
CA LEU A 43 -11.02 4.30 -0.50
C LEU A 43 -9.98 3.48 -1.24
N SER A 44 -10.25 3.17 -2.51
CA SER A 44 -9.40 2.31 -3.34
C SER A 44 -8.88 3.07 -4.55
N GLY A 45 -7.57 3.25 -4.62
CA GLY A 45 -6.87 3.86 -5.74
C GLY A 45 -6.15 2.83 -6.60
N GLY A 46 -6.26 2.99 -7.95
CA GLY A 46 -5.68 2.07 -8.92
C GLY A 46 -6.54 0.84 -9.13
N ILE A 47 -7.44 0.92 -10.10
CA ILE A 47 -8.44 -0.12 -10.40
C ILE A 47 -8.05 -0.91 -11.64
N ALA A 48 -7.57 -0.21 -12.67
CA ALA A 48 -7.23 -0.81 -13.95
C ALA A 48 -8.34 -1.75 -14.46
N ASN A 49 -8.06 -3.04 -14.56
CA ASN A 49 -8.98 -4.05 -15.10
C ASN A 49 -9.51 -5.03 -14.03
N ASP A 50 -9.34 -4.74 -12.74
CA ASP A 50 -9.73 -5.66 -11.66
C ASP A 50 -10.35 -4.94 -10.47
N ILE A 51 -11.52 -5.41 -10.01
CA ILE A 51 -12.19 -4.96 -8.78
C ILE A 51 -12.40 -6.11 -7.79
N SER A 52 -11.65 -7.19 -7.94
CA SER A 52 -11.82 -8.37 -7.08
C SER A 52 -11.48 -8.08 -5.61
N PHE A 53 -10.57 -7.14 -5.37
CA PHE A 53 -10.26 -6.70 -4.01
C PHE A 53 -11.46 -5.97 -3.39
N GLU A 54 -12.01 -4.98 -4.09
CA GLU A 54 -13.15 -4.19 -3.63
C GLU A 54 -14.37 -5.07 -3.40
N GLU A 55 -14.67 -5.97 -4.34
CA GLU A 55 -15.79 -6.91 -4.22
C GLU A 55 -15.64 -7.84 -3.02
N HIS A 56 -14.48 -8.46 -2.85
CA HIS A 56 -14.22 -9.33 -1.72
C HIS A 56 -14.27 -8.56 -0.39
N PHE A 57 -13.70 -7.35 -0.34
CA PHE A 57 -13.74 -6.49 0.84
C PHE A 57 -15.19 -6.12 1.21
N LEU A 58 -16.00 -5.71 0.23
CA LEU A 58 -17.39 -5.32 0.44
C LEU A 58 -18.33 -6.48 0.84
N GLN A 59 -18.00 -7.72 0.47
CA GLN A 59 -18.68 -8.90 1.00
C GLN A 59 -18.46 -9.08 2.51
N LEU A 60 -17.29 -8.71 3.00
CA LEU A 60 -16.95 -8.80 4.43
C LEU A 60 -17.41 -7.54 5.20
N HIS A 61 -17.36 -6.39 4.56
CA HIS A 61 -17.64 -5.07 5.13
C HIS A 61 -18.55 -4.28 4.18
N PRO A 62 -19.89 -4.36 4.33
CA PRO A 62 -20.84 -3.63 3.46
C PRO A 62 -20.90 -2.14 3.84
N ILE A 63 -19.95 -1.37 3.33
CA ILE A 63 -19.71 0.05 3.61
C ILE A 63 -19.62 0.85 2.32
N PRO A 64 -19.69 2.19 2.33
CA PRO A 64 -19.38 3.02 1.18
C PRO A 64 -17.99 2.69 0.60
N CYS A 65 -17.92 2.54 -0.72
CA CYS A 65 -16.69 2.29 -1.45
C CYS A 65 -16.54 3.32 -2.57
N TYR A 66 -15.38 3.97 -2.60
CA TYR A 66 -14.97 4.88 -3.67
C TYR A 66 -13.75 4.30 -4.36
N ALA A 67 -13.89 4.02 -5.65
CA ALA A 67 -12.84 3.47 -6.51
C ALA A 67 -12.32 4.55 -7.45
N PHE A 68 -11.04 4.89 -7.34
CA PHE A 68 -10.41 5.99 -8.08
C PHE A 68 -9.50 5.44 -9.17
N ASP A 69 -9.74 5.87 -10.40
CA ASP A 69 -8.85 5.62 -11.53
C ASP A 69 -9.17 6.58 -12.67
N GLY A 70 -8.23 7.45 -13.01
CA GLY A 70 -8.39 8.40 -14.13
C GLY A 70 -8.04 7.81 -15.50
N THR A 71 -7.43 6.61 -15.53
CA THR A 71 -6.93 5.98 -16.76
C THR A 71 -7.98 5.17 -17.49
N ILE A 72 -9.01 4.69 -16.77
CA ILE A 72 -10.12 3.91 -17.33
C ILE A 72 -11.40 4.76 -17.49
N ALA A 73 -12.27 4.36 -18.40
CA ALA A 73 -13.53 5.06 -18.64
C ALA A 73 -14.64 4.66 -17.66
N HIS A 74 -14.61 3.43 -17.19
CA HIS A 74 -15.60 2.80 -16.31
C HIS A 74 -14.97 1.60 -15.61
N LEU A 75 -15.60 1.09 -14.57
CA LEU A 75 -15.19 -0.15 -13.92
C LEU A 75 -15.13 -1.31 -14.93
N PRO A 76 -14.29 -2.33 -14.68
CA PRO A 76 -14.17 -3.52 -15.55
C PRO A 76 -15.52 -4.21 -15.80
N HIS A 77 -16.38 -4.22 -14.79
CA HIS A 77 -17.78 -4.60 -14.90
C HIS A 77 -18.65 -3.78 -13.93
N ALA A 78 -19.94 -3.71 -14.20
CA ALA A 78 -20.84 -2.91 -13.37
C ALA A 78 -20.98 -3.52 -11.97
N ASN A 79 -20.74 -2.71 -10.95
CA ASN A 79 -21.01 -3.06 -9.56
C ASN A 79 -21.64 -1.87 -8.84
N PRO A 80 -22.96 -1.95 -8.47
CA PRO A 80 -23.70 -0.82 -7.90
C PRO A 80 -23.25 -0.45 -6.48
N THR A 81 -22.46 -1.29 -5.81
CA THR A 81 -21.94 -1.02 -4.47
C THR A 81 -20.63 -0.22 -4.48
N ILE A 82 -20.06 0.01 -5.66
CA ILE A 82 -18.81 0.74 -5.85
C ILE A 82 -19.09 2.07 -6.56
N THR A 83 -18.79 3.17 -5.92
CA THR A 83 -18.83 4.50 -6.54
C THR A 83 -17.52 4.71 -7.30
N PHE A 84 -17.57 4.62 -8.63
CA PHE A 84 -16.40 4.91 -9.45
C PHE A 84 -16.17 6.42 -9.59
N VAL A 85 -14.96 6.85 -9.29
CA VAL A 85 -14.50 8.23 -9.42
C VAL A 85 -13.40 8.27 -10.48
N LYS A 86 -13.73 8.81 -11.67
CA LYS A 86 -12.77 8.92 -12.79
C LYS A 86 -11.76 10.03 -12.54
N LYS A 87 -10.90 9.85 -11.55
CA LYS A 87 -9.80 10.77 -11.23
C LYS A 87 -8.58 9.95 -10.83
N ASN A 88 -7.40 10.42 -11.23
CA ASN A 88 -6.14 9.93 -10.67
C ASN A 88 -5.94 10.48 -9.26
N LEU A 89 -5.23 9.74 -8.43
CA LEU A 89 -4.78 10.25 -7.15
C LEU A 89 -3.51 11.11 -7.35
N GLY A 90 -3.43 12.25 -6.67
CA GLY A 90 -2.34 13.20 -6.83
C GLY A 90 -2.24 14.17 -5.65
N ASP A 91 -1.43 15.21 -5.81
CA ASP A 91 -1.16 16.21 -4.77
C ASP A 91 -2.18 17.38 -4.76
N SER A 92 -3.08 17.43 -5.73
CA SER A 92 -4.00 18.56 -5.92
C SER A 92 -5.36 18.09 -6.43
N ASN A 93 -6.38 18.93 -6.25
CA ASN A 93 -7.71 18.71 -6.78
C ASN A 93 -7.90 19.46 -8.09
N THR A 94 -8.22 18.71 -9.16
CA THR A 94 -8.56 19.20 -10.49
C THR A 94 -9.74 18.41 -11.04
N ASP A 95 -10.10 18.64 -12.31
CA ASP A 95 -11.11 17.81 -12.97
C ASP A 95 -10.67 16.35 -13.09
N ASN A 96 -9.35 16.09 -13.21
CA ASN A 96 -8.78 14.77 -13.48
C ASN A 96 -7.99 14.18 -12.32
N THR A 97 -7.78 14.91 -11.22
CA THR A 97 -7.01 14.47 -10.05
C THR A 97 -7.71 14.80 -8.75
N THR A 98 -7.42 14.05 -7.70
CA THR A 98 -7.85 14.32 -6.33
C THR A 98 -6.76 13.96 -5.32
N ASN A 99 -6.65 14.75 -4.26
CA ASN A 99 -5.79 14.47 -3.10
C ASN A 99 -6.53 13.70 -1.99
N LEU A 100 -7.72 13.21 -2.25
CA LEU A 100 -8.59 12.44 -1.35
C LEU A 100 -9.19 13.21 -0.16
N HIS A 101 -8.80 14.45 0.13
CA HIS A 101 -9.23 15.15 1.35
C HIS A 101 -10.76 15.18 1.49
N GLU A 102 -11.49 15.54 0.44
CA GLU A 102 -12.95 15.62 0.44
C GLU A 102 -13.64 14.26 0.68
N TYR A 103 -13.02 13.17 0.22
CA TYR A 103 -13.53 11.80 0.41
C TYR A 103 -13.19 11.24 1.79
N MET A 104 -12.16 11.75 2.44
CA MET A 104 -11.75 11.33 3.78
C MET A 104 -12.49 12.11 4.90
N GLU A 105 -12.91 13.35 4.60
CA GLU A 105 -13.48 14.26 5.60
C GLU A 105 -14.66 13.67 6.38
N PRO A 106 -15.64 12.99 5.75
CA PRO A 106 -16.82 12.45 6.43
C PRO A 106 -16.55 11.26 7.35
N TYR A 107 -15.39 10.61 7.24
CA TYR A 107 -15.12 9.29 7.83
C TYR A 107 -14.02 9.36 8.90
N HIS A 108 -13.96 8.33 9.78
CA HIS A 108 -12.98 8.23 10.87
C HIS A 108 -12.18 6.93 10.86
N ASP A 109 -12.77 5.82 10.42
CA ASP A 109 -12.14 4.50 10.35
C ASP A 109 -12.11 4.00 8.90
N ILE A 110 -11.24 4.60 8.10
CA ILE A 110 -11.10 4.32 6.66
C ILE A 110 -10.22 3.09 6.44
N PHE A 111 -10.64 2.17 5.56
CA PHE A 111 -9.72 1.28 4.88
C PHE A 111 -9.23 1.94 3.60
N MET A 112 -7.92 2.00 3.40
CA MET A 112 -7.32 2.57 2.19
C MET A 112 -6.49 1.53 1.47
N LYS A 113 -6.82 1.28 0.18
CA LYS A 113 -5.97 0.54 -0.76
C LYS A 113 -5.39 1.52 -1.76
N MET A 114 -4.08 1.45 -1.99
CA MET A 114 -3.40 2.35 -2.91
C MET A 114 -2.37 1.57 -3.72
N ASP A 115 -2.60 1.52 -5.02
CA ASP A 115 -1.75 0.89 -6.01
C ASP A 115 -1.88 1.72 -7.29
N ILE A 116 -1.10 2.81 -7.35
CA ILE A 116 -1.27 3.91 -8.32
C ILE A 116 0.01 4.24 -9.06
N GLU A 117 0.84 3.23 -9.23
CA GLU A 117 1.97 3.27 -10.15
C GLU A 117 2.96 4.42 -9.84
N GLY A 118 3.40 4.51 -8.58
CA GLY A 118 4.38 5.50 -8.11
C GLY A 118 3.79 6.87 -7.75
N HIS A 119 2.50 7.12 -7.98
CA HIS A 119 1.84 8.37 -7.57
C HIS A 119 1.56 8.44 -6.05
N GLU A 120 1.82 7.37 -5.30
CA GLU A 120 1.83 7.34 -3.83
C GLU A 120 2.74 8.45 -3.27
N PHE A 121 3.86 8.72 -3.95
CA PHE A 121 4.80 9.80 -3.59
C PHE A 121 4.23 11.22 -3.79
N ARG A 122 3.12 11.37 -4.50
CA ARG A 122 2.40 12.64 -4.67
C ARG A 122 1.27 12.78 -3.65
N VAL A 123 0.52 11.71 -3.41
CA VAL A 123 -0.68 11.71 -2.55
C VAL A 123 -0.31 11.69 -1.08
N MET A 124 0.49 10.69 -0.65
CA MET A 124 0.75 10.45 0.76
C MET A 124 1.32 11.67 1.52
N PRO A 125 2.23 12.48 0.95
CA PRO A 125 2.71 13.69 1.62
C PRO A 125 1.64 14.77 1.83
N THR A 126 0.52 14.72 1.08
CA THR A 126 -0.60 15.68 1.26
C THR A 126 -1.50 15.30 2.44
N LEU A 127 -1.49 14.03 2.84
CA LEU A 127 -2.27 13.53 3.96
C LEU A 127 -1.60 13.92 5.28
N GLN A 128 -1.90 15.11 5.76
CA GLN A 128 -1.39 15.59 7.05
C GLN A 128 -1.79 14.63 8.18
N HIS A 129 -1.11 14.74 9.31
CA HIS A 129 -1.28 13.87 10.48
C HIS A 129 -2.74 13.65 10.90
N GLY A 130 -3.61 14.67 10.79
CA GLY A 130 -5.05 14.56 11.08
C GLY A 130 -5.79 13.63 10.14
N LEU A 131 -5.51 13.70 8.82
CA LEU A 131 -6.10 12.81 7.82
C LEU A 131 -5.52 11.40 7.90
N MET A 132 -4.22 11.27 8.09
CA MET A 132 -3.58 9.97 8.30
C MET A 132 -4.21 9.20 9.47
N LYS A 133 -4.56 9.86 10.57
CA LYS A 133 -5.24 9.22 11.71
C LYS A 133 -6.65 8.70 11.41
N LYS A 134 -7.28 9.14 10.32
CA LYS A 134 -8.54 8.59 9.86
C LYS A 134 -8.40 7.24 9.16
N ILE A 135 -7.20 6.90 8.70
CA ILE A 135 -6.92 5.60 8.07
C ILE A 135 -6.71 4.57 9.18
N LYS A 136 -7.62 3.62 9.27
CA LYS A 136 -7.55 2.52 10.25
C LYS A 136 -6.58 1.43 9.78
N GLN A 137 -6.62 1.13 8.49
CA GLN A 137 -5.71 0.21 7.83
C GLN A 137 -5.37 0.72 6.42
N LEU A 138 -4.10 0.66 6.06
CA LEU A 138 -3.58 1.02 4.75
C LEU A 138 -2.92 -0.18 4.11
N VAL A 139 -3.31 -0.50 2.88
CA VAL A 139 -2.59 -1.38 1.98
C VAL A 139 -2.06 -0.54 0.83
N ILE A 140 -0.78 -0.62 0.56
CA ILE A 140 -0.12 0.22 -0.43
C ILE A 140 0.96 -0.55 -1.18
N GLU A 141 0.94 -0.50 -2.51
CA GLU A 141 2.04 -0.95 -3.35
C GLU A 141 2.99 0.22 -3.60
N ILE A 142 4.28 -0.04 -3.51
CA ILE A 142 5.32 0.97 -3.70
C ILE A 142 6.19 0.57 -4.88
N HIS A 143 6.24 1.43 -5.89
CA HIS A 143 7.24 1.40 -6.96
C HIS A 143 8.47 2.19 -6.51
N SER A 144 9.55 1.49 -6.15
CA SER A 144 10.74 2.16 -5.66
C SER A 144 11.37 3.07 -6.73
N PRO A 145 12.21 4.04 -6.35
CA PRO A 145 12.94 4.86 -7.31
C PRO A 145 13.81 4.05 -8.28
N GLY A 146 14.18 2.81 -7.90
CA GLY A 146 14.86 1.87 -8.79
C GLY A 146 13.99 1.44 -9.96
N ASP A 147 12.73 1.12 -9.68
CA ASP A 147 11.74 0.77 -10.70
C ASP A 147 11.41 1.96 -11.59
N ILE A 148 11.11 3.11 -11.00
CA ILE A 148 10.81 4.36 -11.73
C ILE A 148 11.92 4.71 -12.72
N ARG A 149 13.19 4.59 -12.31
CA ARG A 149 14.33 4.86 -13.21
C ARG A 149 14.51 3.81 -14.29
N MET A 150 14.04 2.58 -14.07
CA MET A 150 14.14 1.50 -15.07
C MET A 150 13.14 1.69 -16.21
N PHE A 151 11.97 2.27 -15.92
CA PHE A 151 10.89 2.45 -16.88
C PHE A 151 10.43 3.92 -16.99
N PRO A 152 11.33 4.87 -17.37
CA PRO A 152 11.03 6.31 -17.32
C PRO A 152 9.89 6.73 -18.23
N GLU A 153 9.65 6.00 -19.32
CA GLU A 153 8.53 6.27 -20.23
C GLU A 153 7.18 5.86 -19.65
N TYR A 154 7.17 4.85 -18.77
CA TYR A 154 5.98 4.43 -18.04
C TYR A 154 5.69 5.40 -16.88
N PHE A 155 6.70 5.73 -16.09
CA PHE A 155 6.61 6.60 -14.92
C PHE A 155 6.82 8.09 -15.25
N LYS A 156 6.18 8.58 -16.32
CA LYS A 156 6.29 10.01 -16.71
C LYS A 156 5.86 10.93 -15.59
N GLY A 157 6.67 11.96 -15.33
CA GLY A 157 6.41 12.95 -14.27
C GLY A 157 6.87 12.52 -12.88
N LEU A 158 7.53 11.35 -12.73
CA LEU A 158 8.07 10.85 -11.46
C LEU A 158 9.61 10.81 -11.42
N SER A 159 10.30 11.41 -12.39
CA SER A 159 11.78 11.38 -12.47
C SER A 159 12.49 12.06 -11.29
N ASP A 160 11.78 12.89 -10.53
CA ASP A 160 12.27 13.56 -9.32
C ASP A 160 12.14 12.69 -8.06
N ILE A 161 11.53 11.49 -8.17
CA ILE A 161 11.39 10.57 -7.05
C ILE A 161 12.70 9.82 -6.84
N ASP A 162 13.29 10.01 -5.68
CA ASP A 162 14.54 9.38 -5.25
C ASP A 162 14.35 8.59 -3.95
N ASN A 163 15.39 7.90 -3.51
CA ASN A 163 15.34 7.11 -2.28
C ASN A 163 15.00 7.98 -1.05
N ARG A 164 15.42 9.25 -1.04
CA ARG A 164 15.12 10.17 0.06
C ARG A 164 13.62 10.42 0.16
N LYS A 165 12.97 10.75 -0.96
CA LYS A 165 11.50 10.97 -0.99
C LYS A 165 10.72 9.72 -0.60
N MET A 166 11.18 8.54 -1.04
CA MET A 166 10.58 7.27 -0.63
C MET A 166 10.63 7.10 0.89
N PHE A 167 11.79 7.29 1.49
CA PHE A 167 11.95 7.11 2.93
C PHE A 167 11.27 8.21 3.75
N ASP A 168 11.26 9.45 3.28
CA ASP A 168 10.52 10.56 3.91
C ASP A 168 9.00 10.27 3.93
N MET A 169 8.46 9.70 2.84
CA MET A 169 7.06 9.25 2.78
C MET A 169 6.80 8.10 3.78
N LEU A 170 7.62 7.06 3.79
CA LEU A 170 7.49 5.93 4.73
C LEU A 170 7.62 6.39 6.18
N GLN A 171 8.54 7.33 6.46
CA GLN A 171 8.66 7.96 7.77
C GLN A 171 7.37 8.69 8.17
N GLY A 172 6.76 9.42 7.24
CA GLY A 172 5.48 10.10 7.47
C GLY A 172 4.37 9.14 7.85
N ILE A 173 4.25 8.01 7.13
CA ILE A 173 3.29 6.94 7.45
C ILE A 173 3.55 6.37 8.86
N ASN A 174 4.80 6.10 9.20
CA ASN A 174 5.20 5.50 10.48
C ASN A 174 4.94 6.39 11.70
N GLN A 175 4.69 7.70 11.52
CA GLN A 175 4.28 8.57 12.63
C GLN A 175 2.93 8.16 13.23
N THR A 176 2.04 7.61 12.40
CA THR A 176 0.66 7.28 12.80
C THR A 176 0.33 5.80 12.65
N HIS A 177 1.13 5.05 11.89
CA HIS A 177 0.88 3.66 11.55
C HIS A 177 2.10 2.78 11.85
N THR A 178 1.85 1.49 11.94
CA THR A 178 2.87 0.45 12.14
C THR A 178 2.81 -0.53 10.96
N LEU A 179 3.95 -0.80 10.32
CA LEU A 179 4.09 -1.79 9.27
C LEU A 179 3.97 -3.20 9.86
N VAL A 180 2.98 -3.96 9.39
CA VAL A 180 2.71 -5.32 9.92
C VAL A 180 2.77 -6.41 8.85
N HIS A 181 2.82 -6.04 7.57
CA HIS A 181 3.02 -6.99 6.48
C HIS A 181 3.85 -6.37 5.37
N PHE A 182 4.69 -7.18 4.75
CA PHE A 182 5.53 -6.84 3.61
C PHE A 182 5.54 -8.02 2.64
N HIS A 183 5.26 -7.77 1.37
CA HIS A 183 5.40 -8.74 0.30
C HIS A 183 6.18 -8.13 -0.87
N ALA A 184 7.16 -8.87 -1.40
CA ALA A 184 7.94 -8.47 -2.56
C ALA A 184 7.24 -8.89 -3.84
N ASN A 185 6.97 -7.96 -4.77
CA ASN A 185 6.45 -8.32 -6.09
C ASN A 185 7.53 -9.06 -6.89
N ASN A 186 7.32 -10.34 -7.15
CA ASN A 186 8.26 -11.24 -7.81
C ASN A 186 8.32 -11.06 -9.35
N GLY A 187 7.52 -10.15 -9.88
CA GLY A 187 7.59 -9.71 -11.27
C GLY A 187 8.68 -8.68 -11.53
N CYS A 188 9.20 -8.05 -10.48
CA CYS A 188 10.16 -6.96 -10.54
C CYS A 188 11.53 -7.36 -10.00
N LYS A 189 12.56 -6.52 -10.23
CA LYS A 189 13.92 -6.81 -9.75
C LYS A 189 14.08 -6.50 -8.26
N ILE A 190 15.16 -7.02 -7.68
CA ILE A 190 15.69 -6.60 -6.38
C ILE A 190 16.91 -5.70 -6.61
N GLN A 191 16.98 -4.61 -5.87
CA GLN A 191 18.16 -3.78 -5.71
C GLN A 191 18.79 -4.01 -4.34
N GLU A 192 20.03 -3.61 -4.20
CA GLU A 192 20.70 -3.56 -2.92
C GLU A 192 20.98 -2.11 -2.54
N ILE A 193 20.56 -1.71 -1.36
CA ILE A 193 20.83 -0.40 -0.78
C ILE A 193 21.57 -0.65 0.53
N ASP A 194 22.85 -0.33 0.56
CA ASP A 194 23.73 -0.47 1.73
C ASP A 194 23.73 -1.87 2.37
N GLY A 195 23.82 -2.89 1.52
CA GLY A 195 23.83 -4.28 1.94
C GLY A 195 22.43 -4.86 2.25
N ILE A 196 21.38 -4.07 2.09
CA ILE A 196 20.00 -4.53 2.32
C ILE A 196 19.31 -4.72 0.96
N ARG A 197 18.76 -5.91 0.76
CA ARG A 197 18.00 -6.26 -0.43
C ARG A 197 16.61 -5.60 -0.36
N LEU A 198 16.30 -4.73 -1.31
CA LEU A 198 15.00 -4.07 -1.43
C LEU A 198 14.38 -4.40 -2.79
N PRO A 199 13.18 -4.98 -2.87
CA PRO A 199 12.47 -5.17 -4.12
C PRO A 199 12.21 -3.82 -4.81
N HIS A 200 12.16 -3.82 -6.14
CA HIS A 200 11.76 -2.63 -6.90
C HIS A 200 10.29 -2.28 -6.67
N VAL A 201 9.45 -3.31 -6.54
CA VAL A 201 8.03 -3.17 -6.22
C VAL A 201 7.68 -4.06 -5.04
N PHE A 202 6.93 -3.53 -4.09
CA PHE A 202 6.54 -4.24 -2.88
C PHE A 202 5.23 -3.72 -2.28
N GLU A 203 4.48 -4.64 -1.71
CA GLU A 203 3.19 -4.42 -1.06
C GLU A 203 3.38 -4.29 0.45
N LEU A 204 2.76 -3.29 1.05
CA LEU A 204 2.85 -3.00 2.48
C LEU A 204 1.47 -2.94 3.11
N THR A 205 1.32 -3.53 4.30
CA THR A 205 0.11 -3.37 5.12
C THR A 205 0.47 -2.68 6.43
N TYR A 206 -0.18 -1.57 6.66
CA TYR A 206 -0.03 -0.76 7.86
C TYR A 206 -1.31 -0.76 8.69
N LEU A 207 -1.15 -0.75 10.02
CA LEU A 207 -2.22 -0.51 10.97
C LEU A 207 -2.00 0.80 11.70
N ARG A 208 -3.08 1.53 11.98
CA ARG A 208 -3.02 2.70 12.85
C ARG A 208 -2.47 2.29 14.23
N ASN A 209 -1.65 3.12 14.82
CA ASN A 209 -0.85 2.78 16.00
C ASN A 209 -1.68 2.39 17.24
N ASP A 210 -2.94 2.81 17.34
CA ASP A 210 -3.86 2.39 18.41
C ASP A 210 -4.24 0.90 18.36
N PHE A 211 -4.03 0.25 17.20
CA PHE A 211 -4.18 -1.19 17.02
C PHE A 211 -2.89 -1.98 17.30
N VAL A 212 -1.75 -1.33 17.48
CA VAL A 212 -0.46 -2.00 17.73
C VAL A 212 0.25 -1.33 18.89
N LEU A 213 -0.29 -1.52 20.12
CA LEU A 213 0.23 -0.90 21.33
C LEU A 213 1.61 -1.43 21.73
N GLU A 214 1.88 -2.71 21.48
CA GLU A 214 3.18 -3.34 21.70
C GLU A 214 3.81 -3.71 20.36
N LYS A 215 4.84 -2.98 19.96
CA LYS A 215 5.58 -3.23 18.73
C LYS A 215 6.60 -4.34 18.93
N ARG A 216 6.28 -5.56 18.48
CA ARG A 216 7.20 -6.70 18.47
C ARG A 216 7.70 -6.90 17.04
N LYS A 217 9.02 -6.86 16.85
CA LYS A 217 9.61 -7.09 15.54
C LYS A 217 9.23 -8.47 15.00
N ASN A 218 9.02 -8.55 13.70
CA ASN A 218 8.78 -9.82 13.02
C ASN A 218 9.98 -10.76 13.19
N THR A 219 9.71 -12.04 13.38
CA THR A 219 10.73 -13.10 13.55
C THR A 219 10.75 -14.08 12.37
N GLU A 220 9.78 -14.00 11.46
CA GLU A 220 9.63 -14.93 10.35
C GLU A 220 10.21 -14.36 9.06
N SER A 221 10.82 -15.21 8.25
CA SER A 221 11.22 -14.86 6.89
C SER A 221 10.00 -14.64 6.00
N LEU A 222 10.18 -13.82 4.97
CA LEU A 222 9.19 -13.59 3.92
C LEU A 222 9.53 -14.44 2.69
N PRO A 223 8.54 -14.84 1.88
CA PRO A 223 7.11 -14.58 2.02
C PRO A 223 6.46 -15.42 3.13
N THR A 224 5.31 -14.97 3.62
CA THR A 224 4.46 -15.74 4.53
C THR A 224 3.57 -16.75 3.78
N SER A 225 2.89 -17.62 4.49
CA SER A 225 1.95 -18.58 3.87
C SER A 225 0.71 -17.93 3.23
N LEU A 226 0.44 -16.65 3.54
CA LEU A 226 -0.67 -15.90 2.96
C LEU A 226 -0.28 -15.22 1.64
N ASP A 227 1.01 -15.02 1.42
CA ASP A 227 1.50 -14.40 0.19
C ASP A 227 1.27 -15.29 -1.02
N ARG A 228 1.10 -14.68 -2.16
CA ARG A 228 0.96 -15.35 -3.45
C ARG A 228 1.81 -14.62 -4.46
N ARG A 229 2.46 -15.36 -5.32
CA ARG A 229 3.27 -14.84 -6.41
C ARG A 229 2.46 -13.90 -7.28
N ASN A 230 2.90 -12.66 -7.45
CA ASN A 230 2.29 -11.74 -8.42
C ASN A 230 2.38 -12.35 -9.83
N ILE A 231 3.55 -12.86 -10.19
CA ILE A 231 3.78 -13.64 -11.41
C ILE A 231 3.95 -15.12 -11.04
N PRO A 232 2.96 -15.99 -11.36
CA PRO A 232 2.97 -17.40 -10.93
C PRO A 232 4.20 -18.21 -11.36
N GLN A 233 4.79 -17.83 -12.51
CA GLN A 233 5.94 -18.52 -13.12
C GLN A 233 7.28 -18.18 -12.47
N ASN A 234 7.35 -17.05 -11.76
CA ASN A 234 8.58 -16.61 -11.10
C ASN A 234 8.64 -17.16 -9.67
N GLU A 235 9.86 -17.42 -9.18
CA GLU A 235 10.06 -17.70 -7.76
C GLU A 235 9.86 -16.44 -6.92
N ASP A 236 9.31 -16.59 -5.70
CA ASP A 236 9.23 -15.50 -4.75
C ASP A 236 10.61 -15.14 -4.19
N TYR A 237 10.75 -13.88 -3.81
CA TYR A 237 11.95 -13.40 -3.14
C TYR A 237 11.92 -13.75 -1.66
N VAL A 238 12.86 -14.55 -1.21
CA VAL A 238 13.05 -14.79 0.22
C VAL A 238 13.79 -13.61 0.84
N LEU A 239 13.16 -12.95 1.80
CA LEU A 239 13.69 -11.83 2.56
C LEU A 239 13.72 -12.18 4.05
N SER A 240 14.90 -11.98 4.68
CA SER A 240 15.11 -12.23 6.11
C SER A 240 16.16 -11.26 6.65
N GLY A 241 16.31 -11.22 7.96
CA GLY A 241 17.16 -10.25 8.62
C GLY A 241 16.57 -8.83 8.56
N PHE A 242 17.36 -7.87 9.05
CA PHE A 242 16.93 -6.45 9.08
C PHE A 242 16.67 -5.90 7.66
N PRO A 243 15.56 -5.21 7.42
CA PRO A 243 14.51 -4.79 8.36
C PRO A 243 13.33 -5.77 8.46
N TYR A 244 13.34 -6.89 7.74
CA TYR A 244 12.19 -7.78 7.52
C TYR A 244 11.94 -8.73 8.70
N SER A 245 13.00 -9.20 9.34
CA SER A 245 12.90 -10.10 10.51
C SER A 245 14.10 -9.94 11.44
N THR A 246 13.98 -10.56 12.62
CA THR A 246 15.09 -10.69 13.58
C THR A 246 15.78 -12.05 13.47
N ALA A 247 15.30 -12.92 12.60
CA ALA A 247 15.90 -14.23 12.33
C ALA A 247 16.97 -14.11 11.25
#